data_9ffe0ebebec2d51ec1a406891e68e047
#
_entry.id   9ffe0ebebec2d51ec1a406891e68e047
#
_cell.length_a   1.000
_cell.length_b   1.000
_cell.length_c   1.000
_cell.angle_alpha   90.00
_cell.angle_beta   90.00
_cell.angle_gamma   90.00
#
_symmetry.space_group_name_H-M   'P 1'
#
loop_
_entity.id
_entity.type
_entity.pdbx_description
1 polymer ?
#
loop_
_entity_poly.entity_id
_entity_poly.type
_entity_poly.pdbx_seq_one_letter_code
_entity_poly.pdbx_strand_id
1 'polypeptide(L)'
;FGQQKLLELAMALMNEPKMLLLDEPTAGINPTLINGIIDRLIKVNSEYGITLLVIEHNMRVIMSLAQKIFCLAHGKMLAEGSPDQIKNDKRVVDAYLGAQ
;
A
#
# COMPACT_ATOMS: atom_id res chain seq x y z
N PHE A 1 -15.03 -5.20 -9.44
CA PHE A 1 -14.23 -4.28 -8.58
C PHE A 1 -12.80 -4.12 -9.10
N GLY A 2 -12.14 -5.21 -9.49
CA GLY A 2 -10.76 -5.12 -9.95
C GLY A 2 -10.58 -4.26 -11.19
N GLN A 3 -11.45 -4.42 -12.18
CA GLN A 3 -11.41 -3.62 -13.41
C GLN A 3 -11.72 -2.16 -13.15
N GLN A 4 -12.66 -1.89 -12.24
CA GLN A 4 -13.01 -0.53 -11.86
C GLN A 4 -11.83 0.17 -11.18
N LYS A 5 -11.11 -0.53 -10.29
CA LYS A 5 -9.92 0.02 -9.63
C LYS A 5 -8.82 0.35 -10.63
N LEU A 6 -8.62 -0.51 -11.62
CA LEU A 6 -7.63 -0.26 -12.68
C LEU A 6 -8.02 0.94 -13.54
N LEU A 7 -9.31 1.10 -13.82
CA LEU A 7 -9.79 2.26 -14.56
C LEU A 7 -9.57 3.55 -13.78
N GLU A 8 -9.88 3.54 -12.49
CA GLU A 8 -9.65 4.70 -11.60
C GLU A 8 -8.17 5.08 -11.57
N LEU A 9 -7.28 4.11 -11.49
CA LEU A 9 -5.85 4.35 -11.51
C LEU A 9 -5.42 4.96 -12.85
N ALA A 10 -5.89 4.41 -13.97
CA ALA A 10 -5.58 4.93 -15.29
C ALA A 10 -6.05 6.38 -15.45
N MET A 11 -7.24 6.70 -14.96
CA MET A 11 -7.76 8.08 -14.99
C MET A 11 -6.90 9.03 -14.18
N ALA A 12 -6.46 8.62 -13.00
CA ALA A 12 -5.57 9.43 -12.16
C ALA A 12 -4.23 9.68 -12.86
N LEU A 13 -3.71 8.69 -13.58
CA LEU A 13 -2.43 8.81 -14.30
C LEU A 13 -2.50 9.74 -15.51
N MET A 14 -3.69 9.96 -16.08
CA MET A 14 -3.86 10.85 -17.23
C MET A 14 -3.48 12.31 -16.91
N ASN A 15 -3.52 12.71 -15.67
CA ASN A 15 -3.11 14.04 -15.24
C ASN A 15 -1.59 14.20 -15.07
N GLU A 16 -0.82 13.16 -15.37
CA GLU A 16 0.64 13.12 -15.21
C GLU A 16 1.09 13.60 -13.82
N PRO A 17 0.56 12.98 -12.74
CA PRO A 17 0.86 13.43 -11.38
C PRO A 17 2.29 13.13 -10.99
N LYS A 18 2.83 13.89 -10.04
CA LYS A 18 4.10 13.58 -9.38
C LYS A 18 3.90 12.66 -8.18
N MET A 19 2.71 12.66 -7.62
CA MET A 19 2.35 11.88 -6.45
C MET A 19 0.91 11.40 -6.57
N LEU A 20 0.66 10.16 -6.18
CA LEU A 20 -0.68 9.58 -6.07
C LEU A 20 -0.97 9.21 -4.62
N LEU A 21 -2.17 9.57 -4.18
CA LEU A 21 -2.69 9.18 -2.88
C LEU A 21 -3.71 8.06 -3.10
N LEU A 22 -3.44 6.89 -2.54
CA LEU A 22 -4.28 5.71 -2.72
C LEU A 22 -4.81 5.25 -1.37
N ASP A 23 -6.12 5.29 -1.21
CA ASP A 23 -6.78 4.87 0.02
C ASP A 23 -7.38 3.48 -0.18
N GLU A 24 -6.78 2.49 0.49
CA GLU A 24 -7.17 1.09 0.45
C GLU A 24 -7.36 0.57 -0.98
N PRO A 25 -6.32 0.66 -1.84
CA PRO A 25 -6.47 0.32 -3.26
C PRO A 25 -6.84 -1.15 -3.53
N THR A 26 -6.65 -2.04 -2.55
CA THR A 26 -6.99 -3.46 -2.70
C THR A 26 -8.28 -3.86 -1.98
N ALA A 27 -8.98 -2.91 -1.37
CA ALA A 27 -10.22 -3.22 -0.66
C ALA A 27 -11.28 -3.78 -1.60
N GLY A 28 -11.91 -4.89 -1.21
CA GLY A 28 -12.94 -5.53 -2.01
C GLY A 28 -12.45 -6.26 -3.26
N ILE A 29 -11.13 -6.38 -3.42
CA ILE A 29 -10.54 -7.07 -4.57
C ILE A 29 -10.33 -8.54 -4.23
N ASN A 30 -10.66 -9.41 -5.19
CA ASN A 30 -10.38 -10.84 -5.06
C ASN A 30 -8.88 -11.05 -4.85
N PRO A 31 -8.47 -11.87 -3.85
CA PRO A 31 -7.05 -12.10 -3.58
C PRO A 31 -6.22 -12.52 -4.79
N THR A 32 -6.81 -13.22 -5.75
CA THR A 32 -6.10 -13.64 -6.97
C THR A 32 -5.73 -12.47 -7.87
N LEU A 33 -6.42 -11.33 -7.73
CA LEU A 33 -6.18 -10.14 -8.55
C LEU A 33 -5.27 -9.12 -7.86
N ILE A 34 -5.03 -9.27 -6.56
CA ILE A 34 -4.24 -8.31 -5.79
C ILE A 34 -2.81 -8.19 -6.32
N ASN A 35 -2.19 -9.32 -6.66
CA ASN A 35 -0.81 -9.31 -7.19
C ASN A 35 -0.69 -8.46 -8.46
N GLY A 36 -1.70 -8.51 -9.32
CA GLY A 36 -1.72 -7.69 -10.54
C GLY A 36 -1.77 -6.20 -10.23
N ILE A 37 -2.52 -5.81 -9.21
CA ILE A 37 -2.60 -4.42 -8.77
C ILE A 37 -1.27 -3.97 -8.17
N ILE A 38 -0.66 -4.79 -7.33
CA ILE A 38 0.66 -4.52 -6.74
C ILE A 38 1.69 -4.30 -7.85
N ASP A 39 1.74 -5.19 -8.85
CA ASP A 39 2.68 -5.08 -9.95
C ASP A 39 2.52 -3.78 -10.72
N ARG A 40 1.28 -3.37 -10.97
CA ARG A 40 1.01 -2.10 -11.66
C ARG A 40 1.43 -0.89 -10.84
N LEU A 41 1.20 -0.92 -9.54
CA LEU A 41 1.62 0.17 -8.65
C LEU A 41 3.14 0.26 -8.57
N ILE A 42 3.84 -0.87 -8.53
CA ILE A 42 5.30 -0.89 -8.57
C ILE A 42 5.80 -0.24 -9.86
N LYS A 43 5.19 -0.56 -10.99
CA LYS A 43 5.56 0.04 -12.28
C LYS A 43 5.31 1.55 -12.32
N VAL A 44 4.19 1.99 -11.79
CA VAL A 44 3.87 3.42 -11.70
C VAL A 44 4.97 4.16 -10.96
N ASN A 45 5.45 3.60 -9.87
CA ASN A 45 6.53 4.20 -9.09
C ASN A 45 7.89 4.08 -9.80
N SER A 46 8.27 2.87 -10.24
CA SER A 46 9.62 2.62 -10.75
C SER A 46 9.84 3.13 -12.17
N GLU A 47 8.86 2.99 -13.05
CA GLU A 47 9.01 3.36 -14.47
C GLU A 47 8.61 4.81 -14.73
N TYR A 48 7.57 5.30 -14.08
CA TYR A 48 7.08 6.67 -14.29
C TYR A 48 7.56 7.66 -13.24
N GLY A 49 8.26 7.19 -12.22
CA GLY A 49 8.81 8.05 -11.18
C GLY A 49 7.76 8.74 -10.30
N ILE A 50 6.56 8.18 -10.23
CA ILE A 50 5.47 8.76 -9.44
C ILE A 50 5.59 8.26 -8.01
N THR A 51 5.59 9.19 -7.05
CA THR A 51 5.58 8.84 -5.63
C THR A 51 4.19 8.35 -5.24
N LEU A 52 4.13 7.25 -4.50
CA LEU A 52 2.88 6.68 -4.02
C LEU A 52 2.77 6.83 -2.50
N LEU A 53 1.67 7.39 -2.03
CA LEU A 53 1.28 7.32 -0.63
C LEU A 53 0.07 6.40 -0.54
N VAL A 54 0.25 5.24 0.08
CA VAL A 54 -0.76 4.19 0.10
C VAL A 54 -1.22 3.96 1.53
N ILE A 55 -2.53 4.02 1.75
CA ILE A 55 -3.15 3.67 3.02
C ILE A 55 -3.73 2.27 2.87
N GLU A 56 -3.25 1.33 3.65
CA GLU A 56 -3.66 -0.06 3.60
C GLU A 56 -3.62 -0.70 4.98
N HIS A 57 -4.54 -1.62 5.23
CA HIS A 57 -4.51 -2.47 6.41
C HIS A 57 -4.06 -3.90 6.08
N ASN A 58 -3.96 -4.25 4.81
CA ASN A 58 -3.47 -5.54 4.37
C ASN A 58 -1.94 -5.54 4.40
N MET A 59 -1.37 -6.21 5.42
CA MET A 59 0.08 -6.22 5.63
C MET A 59 0.84 -6.82 4.45
N ARG A 60 0.28 -7.83 3.79
CA ARG A 60 0.91 -8.45 2.63
C ARG A 60 1.10 -7.43 1.50
N VAL A 61 0.10 -6.59 1.26
CA VAL A 61 0.17 -5.56 0.23
C VAL A 61 1.24 -4.53 0.58
N ILE A 62 1.22 -4.04 1.81
CA ILE A 62 2.18 -3.04 2.27
C ILE A 62 3.62 -3.58 2.19
N MET A 63 3.84 -4.81 2.67
CA MET A 63 5.18 -5.41 2.65
C MET A 63 5.70 -5.64 1.23
N SER A 64 4.81 -5.90 0.27
CA SER A 64 5.19 -6.11 -1.12
C SER A 64 5.46 -4.81 -1.88
N LEU A 65 4.87 -3.70 -1.45
CA LEU A 65 4.83 -2.46 -2.22
C LEU A 65 5.70 -1.36 -1.63
N ALA A 66 5.71 -1.22 -0.32
CA ALA A 66 6.28 -0.05 0.35
C ALA A 66 7.79 -0.12 0.50
N GLN A 67 8.44 1.03 0.36
CA GLN A 67 9.86 1.23 0.67
C GLN A 67 10.01 1.78 2.09
N LYS A 68 9.04 2.59 2.52
CA LYS A 68 8.97 3.13 3.87
C LYS A 68 7.55 3.02 4.39
N ILE A 69 7.41 2.59 5.63
CA ILE A 69 6.11 2.33 6.25
C ILE A 69 5.97 3.19 7.50
N PHE A 70 4.78 3.80 7.63
CA PHE A 70 4.35 4.50 8.83
C PHE A 70 3.20 3.72 9.43
N CYS A 71 3.38 3.21 10.66
CA CYS A 71 2.34 2.47 11.36
C CYS A 71 1.63 3.36 12.35
N LEU A 72 0.32 3.45 12.21
CA LEU A 72 -0.53 4.23 13.09
C LEU A 72 -1.43 3.30 13.91
N ALA A 73 -1.62 3.62 15.17
CA ALA A 73 -2.57 2.94 16.02
C ALA A 73 -3.24 3.96 16.94
N HIS A 74 -4.56 3.94 17.01
CA HIS A 74 -5.35 4.86 17.82
C HIS A 74 -5.01 6.33 17.57
N GLY A 75 -4.79 6.67 16.29
CA GLY A 75 -4.50 8.04 15.89
C GLY A 75 -3.08 8.52 16.20
N LYS A 76 -2.18 7.63 16.60
CA LYS A 76 -0.81 7.97 16.94
C LYS A 76 0.18 7.18 16.13
N MET A 77 1.35 7.77 15.86
CA MET A 77 2.46 7.09 15.22
C MET A 77 3.00 6.01 16.16
N LEU A 78 2.87 4.75 15.76
CA LEU A 78 3.36 3.61 16.51
C LEU A 78 4.81 3.28 16.15
N ALA A 79 5.13 3.27 14.86
CA ALA A 79 6.46 2.95 14.35
C ALA A 79 6.62 3.48 12.93
N GLU A 80 7.86 3.69 12.49
CA GLU A 80 8.19 3.99 11.11
C GLU A 80 9.48 3.30 10.73
N GLY A 81 9.62 2.94 9.46
CA GLY A 81 10.84 2.31 8.97
C GLY A 81 10.62 1.53 7.69
N SER A 82 11.65 0.77 7.32
CA SER A 82 11.60 -0.15 6.20
C SER A 82 10.63 -1.31 6.47
N PRO A 83 10.22 -2.05 5.43
CA PRO A 83 9.41 -3.27 5.63
C PRO A 83 10.01 -4.24 6.64
N ASP A 84 11.33 -4.48 6.59
CA ASP A 84 11.99 -5.37 7.52
C ASP A 84 11.95 -4.86 8.96
N GLN A 85 12.17 -3.57 9.17
CA GLN A 85 12.09 -2.97 10.49
C GLN A 85 10.68 -3.07 11.07
N ILE A 86 9.67 -2.79 10.25
CA ILE A 86 8.27 -2.84 10.66
C ILE A 86 7.83 -4.27 10.96
N LYS A 87 8.20 -5.22 10.11
CA LYS A 87 7.86 -6.63 10.26
C LYS A 87 8.39 -7.20 11.60
N ASN A 88 9.54 -6.73 12.04
CA ASN A 88 10.21 -7.22 13.25
C ASN A 88 9.92 -6.36 14.48
N ASP A 89 9.15 -5.28 14.35
CA ASP A 89 8.81 -4.42 15.46
C ASP A 89 7.68 -5.06 16.29
N LYS A 90 7.98 -5.38 17.55
CA LYS A 90 7.01 -6.04 18.43
C LYS A 90 5.72 -5.24 18.60
N ARG A 91 5.82 -3.92 18.64
CA ARG A 91 4.63 -3.05 18.79
C ARG A 91 3.68 -3.22 17.61
N VAL A 92 4.23 -3.34 16.41
CA VAL A 92 3.48 -3.56 15.17
C VAL A 92 2.87 -4.95 15.15
N VAL A 93 3.66 -5.96 15.51
CA VAL A 93 3.19 -7.36 15.57
C VAL A 93 2.02 -7.46 16.53
N ASP A 94 2.12 -6.86 17.71
CA ASP A 94 1.06 -6.91 18.72
C ASP A 94 -0.20 -6.17 18.24
N ALA A 95 -0.04 -5.03 17.56
CA ALA A 95 -1.17 -4.22 17.11
C ALA A 95 -1.91 -4.77 15.89
N TYR A 96 -1.19 -5.36 14.96
CA TYR A 96 -1.75 -5.76 13.66
C TYR A 96 -1.75 -7.27 13.40
N LEU A 97 -0.80 -7.99 13.94
CA LEU A 97 -0.61 -9.41 13.65
C LEU A 97 -0.90 -10.31 14.85
N GLY A 98 -0.68 -9.82 16.05
CA GLY A 98 -0.83 -10.59 17.27
C GLY A 98 -2.28 -10.74 17.75
N ALA A 99 -3.20 -9.96 17.22
CA ALA A 99 -4.60 -9.98 17.62
C ALA A 99 -5.47 -10.95 16.81
N GLN A 100 -4.86 -11.71 15.92
CA GLN A 100 -5.59 -12.64 15.04
C GLN A 100 -5.67 -14.04 15.63
#